data_046d835d397a406fedd5bfa74d7378d2
#
_entry.id   046d835d397a406fedd5bfa74d7378d2
#
_cell.length_a   1.000
_cell.length_b   1.000
_cell.length_c   1.000
_cell.angle_alpha   90.00
_cell.angle_beta   90.00
_cell.angle_gamma   90.00
#
_symmetry.space_group_name_H-M   'P 1'
#
loop_
_entity.id
_entity.type
_entity.pdbx_description
1 polymer ?
#
loop_
_entity_poly.entity_id
_entity_poly.type
_entity_poly.pdbx_seq_one_letter_code
_entity_poly.pdbx_strand_id
1 'polypeptide(L)'
;MKKGPPSYKLVAKKPVRGSPHFSKRDLNAFKRDLLSMRERITGQSGAMRHAALQRTDETNPEEDGTNAFMRLQTLEQVSSQLQTITNIDEALRSIEKGNYGVCDTCGELISKLRLAVLPFAKNCIRCQSEMEKQFRFRGRR
;
A
#
# COMPACT_ATOMS: atom_id res chain seq x y z
N MET A 1 -3.85 -33.31 17.57
CA MET A 1 -3.10 -33.09 16.32
C MET A 1 -3.32 -31.64 15.85
N LYS A 2 -2.36 -30.78 16.08
CA LYS A 2 -2.44 -29.37 15.68
C LYS A 2 -2.05 -29.30 14.20
N LYS A 3 -3.02 -29.05 13.31
CA LYS A 3 -2.72 -28.74 11.89
C LYS A 3 -1.95 -27.42 11.85
N GLY A 4 -0.71 -27.47 11.42
CA GLY A 4 0.11 -26.29 11.17
C GLY A 4 -0.56 -25.36 10.14
N PRO A 5 -0.18 -24.07 10.12
CA PRO A 5 -0.75 -23.13 9.19
C PRO A 5 -0.51 -23.61 7.74
N PRO A 6 -1.47 -23.42 6.84
CA PRO A 6 -1.31 -23.77 5.45
C PRO A 6 -0.10 -23.03 4.89
N SER A 7 0.90 -23.78 4.41
CA SER A 7 2.03 -23.23 3.69
C SER A 7 1.51 -22.61 2.39
N TYR A 8 1.45 -21.29 2.33
CA TYR A 8 1.18 -20.60 1.07
C TYR A 8 2.37 -20.89 0.15
N LYS A 9 2.19 -21.84 -0.74
CA LYS A 9 3.10 -22.00 -1.88
C LYS A 9 3.02 -20.71 -2.66
N LEU A 10 4.11 -19.94 -2.66
CA LEU A 10 4.31 -18.87 -3.63
C LEU A 10 4.20 -19.52 -5.01
N VAL A 11 3.01 -19.42 -5.59
CA VAL A 11 2.78 -19.88 -6.96
C VAL A 11 3.63 -18.97 -7.83
N ALA A 12 4.70 -19.52 -8.38
CA ALA A 12 5.55 -18.82 -9.32
C ALA A 12 4.65 -18.25 -10.42
N LYS A 13 4.54 -16.93 -10.48
CA LYS A 13 3.71 -16.24 -11.45
C LYS A 13 4.17 -16.60 -12.84
N LYS A 14 3.37 -17.38 -13.58
CA LYS A 14 3.56 -17.47 -15.02
C LYS A 14 3.40 -16.08 -15.59
N PRO A 15 4.33 -15.57 -16.40
CA PRO A 15 4.18 -14.27 -17.03
C PRO A 15 2.93 -14.30 -17.91
N VAL A 16 1.87 -13.66 -17.45
CA VAL A 16 0.67 -13.44 -18.26
C VAL A 16 1.04 -12.32 -19.23
N ARG A 17 1.17 -12.66 -20.50
CA ARG A 17 1.42 -11.68 -21.56
C ARG A 17 0.17 -10.79 -21.70
N GLY A 18 0.28 -9.56 -21.24
CA GLY A 18 -0.78 -8.56 -21.24
C GLY A 18 -1.60 -8.59 -19.94
N SER A 19 -2.05 -7.42 -19.48
CA SER A 19 -3.00 -7.31 -18.38
C SER A 19 -4.34 -7.89 -18.84
N PRO A 20 -4.75 -9.05 -18.35
CA PRO A 20 -5.79 -9.85 -19.02
C PRO A 20 -7.19 -9.22 -18.97
N HIS A 21 -7.35 -8.13 -18.21
CA HIS A 21 -8.65 -7.48 -17.99
C HIS A 21 -8.79 -6.11 -18.64
N PHE A 22 -7.68 -5.47 -19.01
CA PHE A 22 -7.67 -4.04 -19.28
C PHE A 22 -7.21 -3.78 -20.71
N SER A 23 -7.95 -2.90 -21.40
CA SER A 23 -7.48 -2.34 -22.65
C SER A 23 -6.28 -1.42 -22.42
N LYS A 24 -5.51 -1.14 -23.47
CA LYS A 24 -4.42 -0.15 -23.41
C LYS A 24 -4.91 1.22 -22.92
N ARG A 25 -6.14 1.58 -23.25
CA ARG A 25 -6.78 2.83 -22.84
C ARG A 25 -7.02 2.86 -21.33
N ASP A 26 -7.53 1.75 -20.77
CA ASP A 26 -7.76 1.62 -19.32
C ASP A 26 -6.43 1.67 -18.54
N LEU A 27 -5.42 0.95 -19.03
CA LEU A 27 -4.09 0.97 -18.41
C LEU A 27 -3.45 2.36 -18.40
N ASN A 28 -3.61 3.13 -19.48
CA ASN A 28 -3.14 4.50 -19.54
C ASN A 28 -3.90 5.42 -18.57
N ALA A 29 -5.20 5.19 -18.36
CA ALA A 29 -5.98 5.90 -17.36
C ALA A 29 -5.49 5.58 -15.96
N PHE A 30 -5.35 4.31 -15.59
CA PHE A 30 -4.80 3.90 -14.30
C PHE A 30 -3.39 4.42 -14.06
N LYS A 31 -2.53 4.43 -15.09
CA LYS A 31 -1.18 4.99 -14.98
C LYS A 31 -1.20 6.47 -14.63
N ARG A 32 -2.06 7.27 -15.26
CA ARG A 32 -2.22 8.70 -14.95
C ARG A 32 -2.71 8.92 -13.53
N ASP A 33 -3.72 8.15 -13.11
CA ASP A 33 -4.29 8.24 -11.76
C ASP A 33 -3.24 7.88 -10.69
N LEU A 34 -2.49 6.82 -10.89
CA LEU A 34 -1.39 6.40 -10.01
C LEU A 34 -0.30 7.46 -9.90
N LEU A 35 0.12 8.06 -11.01
CA LEU A 35 1.12 9.13 -11.02
C LEU A 35 0.61 10.38 -10.27
N SER A 36 -0.63 10.79 -10.51
CA SER A 36 -1.25 11.91 -9.80
C SER A 36 -1.36 11.66 -8.29
N MET A 37 -1.77 10.44 -7.88
CA MET A 37 -1.81 10.05 -6.47
C MET A 37 -0.43 10.08 -5.84
N ARG A 38 0.58 9.55 -6.52
CA ARG A 38 1.97 9.54 -6.07
C ARG A 38 2.48 10.95 -5.81
N GLU A 39 2.30 11.86 -6.76
CA GLU A 39 2.75 13.24 -6.66
C GLU A 39 2.08 13.97 -5.48
N ARG A 40 0.77 13.82 -5.32
CA ARG A 40 0.01 14.39 -4.20
C ARG A 40 0.52 13.89 -2.85
N ILE A 41 0.69 12.57 -2.69
CA ILE A 41 1.14 11.98 -1.43
C ILE A 41 2.58 12.39 -1.14
N THR A 42 3.46 12.43 -2.14
CA THR A 42 4.86 12.86 -1.97
C THR A 42 4.95 14.31 -1.48
N GLY A 43 4.15 15.21 -2.06
CA GLY A 43 4.10 16.61 -1.62
C GLY A 43 3.60 16.75 -0.18
N GLN A 44 2.54 16.04 0.19
CA GLN A 44 1.99 16.04 1.55
C GLN A 44 2.98 15.47 2.57
N SER A 45 3.61 14.35 2.27
CA SER A 45 4.61 13.71 3.15
C SER A 45 5.83 14.59 3.37
N GLY A 46 6.29 15.29 2.35
CA GLY A 46 7.41 16.24 2.44
C GLY A 46 7.09 17.39 3.38
N ALA A 47 5.93 18.02 3.23
CA ALA A 47 5.48 19.13 4.08
C ALA A 47 5.30 18.70 5.54
N MET A 48 4.68 17.54 5.79
CA MET A 48 4.49 17.00 7.14
C MET A 48 5.82 16.68 7.83
N ARG A 49 6.73 16.06 7.11
CA ARG A 49 8.05 15.72 7.61
C ARG A 49 8.85 16.97 7.98
N HIS A 50 8.83 18.00 7.15
CA HIS A 50 9.47 19.27 7.41
C HIS A 50 8.89 19.94 8.66
N ALA A 51 7.56 20.00 8.79
CA ALA A 51 6.89 20.57 9.96
C ALA A 51 7.21 19.79 11.25
N ALA A 52 7.32 18.47 11.20
CA ALA A 52 7.68 17.64 12.35
C ALA A 52 9.14 17.83 12.80
N LEU A 53 10.03 18.16 11.87
CA LEU A 53 11.46 18.40 12.18
C LEU A 53 11.75 19.80 12.70
N GLN A 54 10.96 20.82 12.32
CA GLN A 54 11.20 22.21 12.73
C GLN A 54 10.71 22.56 14.15
N ARG A 55 9.94 21.71 14.82
CA ARG A 55 9.37 21.96 16.15
C ARG A 55 10.32 21.69 17.33
N THR A 56 11.62 21.76 17.17
CA THR A 56 12.58 21.28 18.18
C THR A 56 13.13 22.32 19.13
N ASP A 57 12.84 23.62 19.00
CA ASP A 57 13.67 24.62 19.68
C ASP A 57 13.03 25.42 20.85
N GLU A 58 11.75 25.21 21.16
CA GLU A 58 11.13 25.88 22.34
C GLU A 58 10.27 24.87 23.12
N THR A 59 10.89 24.14 24.05
CA THR A 59 10.17 23.17 24.89
C THR A 59 9.96 23.73 26.30
N ASN A 60 8.69 23.95 26.63
CA ASN A 60 8.25 24.08 28.01
C ASN A 60 8.09 22.66 28.60
N PRO A 61 8.67 22.29 29.73
CA PRO A 61 8.68 20.91 30.24
C PRO A 61 7.30 20.28 30.45
N GLU A 62 6.26 21.09 30.66
CA GLU A 62 4.87 20.62 30.82
C GLU A 62 4.19 20.26 29.52
N GLU A 63 4.67 20.72 28.36
CA GLU A 63 4.14 20.42 27.03
C GLU A 63 4.84 19.24 26.35
N ASP A 64 5.91 18.73 26.94
CA ASP A 64 6.81 17.77 26.30
C ASP A 64 6.15 16.43 25.98
N GLY A 65 5.27 15.92 26.85
CA GLY A 65 4.54 14.65 26.62
C GLY A 65 3.54 14.72 25.46
N THR A 66 2.80 15.81 25.36
CA THR A 66 1.81 16.02 24.27
C THR A 66 2.51 16.24 22.93
N ASN A 67 3.61 17.01 22.94
CA ASN A 67 4.40 17.26 21.74
C ASN A 67 5.10 15.99 21.25
N ALA A 68 5.63 15.15 22.12
CA ALA A 68 6.22 13.86 21.78
C ALA A 68 5.18 12.92 21.15
N PHE A 69 3.98 12.84 21.72
CA PHE A 69 2.88 12.04 21.17
C PHE A 69 2.45 12.51 19.77
N MET A 70 2.28 13.82 19.58
CA MET A 70 1.94 14.42 18.29
C MET A 70 3.01 14.14 17.22
N ARG A 71 4.28 14.17 17.59
CA ARG A 71 5.40 13.84 16.70
C ARG A 71 5.36 12.37 16.29
N LEU A 72 5.15 11.45 17.23
CA LEU A 72 5.02 10.02 16.92
C LEU A 72 3.87 9.77 15.96
N GLN A 73 2.70 10.36 16.22
CA GLN A 73 1.54 10.23 15.33
C GLN A 73 1.83 10.77 13.92
N THR A 74 2.53 11.89 13.81
CA THR A 74 2.93 12.45 12.50
C THR A 74 3.91 11.51 11.78
N LEU A 75 4.87 10.93 12.48
CA LEU A 75 5.82 9.98 11.90
C LEU A 75 5.15 8.68 11.44
N GLU A 76 4.17 8.17 12.19
CA GLU A 76 3.36 7.02 11.78
C GLU A 76 2.58 7.32 10.50
N GLN A 77 1.99 8.50 10.42
CA GLN A 77 1.26 8.93 9.21
C GLN A 77 2.20 9.06 8.01
N VAL A 78 3.38 9.64 8.17
CA VAL A 78 4.40 9.71 7.11
C VAL A 78 4.83 8.31 6.68
N SER A 79 5.06 7.40 7.62
CA SER A 79 5.41 6.01 7.32
C SER A 79 4.34 5.30 6.50
N SER A 80 3.06 5.47 6.86
CA SER A 80 1.92 4.93 6.10
C SER A 80 1.86 5.50 4.68
N GLN A 81 2.12 6.79 4.52
CA GLN A 81 2.15 7.44 3.20
C GLN A 81 3.30 6.90 2.33
N LEU A 82 4.49 6.70 2.90
CA LEU A 82 5.62 6.10 2.20
C LEU A 82 5.32 4.68 1.74
N GLN A 83 4.64 3.89 2.57
CA GLN A 83 4.17 2.55 2.19
C GLN A 83 3.19 2.61 1.02
N THR A 84 2.30 3.60 1.01
CA THR A 84 1.37 3.82 -0.10
C THR A 84 2.11 4.18 -1.39
N ILE A 85 3.12 5.05 -1.34
CA ILE A 85 3.97 5.39 -2.48
C ILE A 85 4.66 4.12 -3.02
N THR A 86 5.22 3.28 -2.16
CA THR A 86 5.83 2.02 -2.57
C THR A 86 4.84 1.11 -3.30
N ASN A 87 3.60 1.02 -2.81
CA ASN A 87 2.55 0.23 -3.45
C ASN A 87 2.16 0.80 -4.82
N ILE A 88 2.13 2.13 -4.96
CA ILE A 88 1.87 2.81 -6.25
C ILE A 88 3.00 2.52 -7.24
N ASP A 89 4.26 2.62 -6.80
CA ASP A 89 5.42 2.33 -7.66
C ASP A 89 5.44 0.89 -8.15
N GLU A 90 5.03 -0.07 -7.31
CA GLU A 90 4.89 -1.47 -7.71
C GLU A 90 3.73 -1.68 -8.69
N ALA A 91 2.60 -0.97 -8.51
CA ALA A 91 1.49 -1.01 -9.46
C ALA A 91 1.90 -0.45 -10.83
N LEU A 92 2.66 0.65 -10.86
CA LEU A 92 3.21 1.21 -12.11
C LEU A 92 4.15 0.22 -12.81
N ARG A 93 5.05 -0.44 -12.07
CA ARG A 93 5.91 -1.50 -12.63
C ARG A 93 5.10 -2.70 -13.14
N SER A 94 3.98 -3.02 -12.48
CA SER A 94 3.09 -4.10 -12.91
C SER A 94 2.38 -3.76 -14.23
N ILE A 95 2.02 -2.50 -14.45
CA ILE A 95 1.50 -2.02 -15.74
C ILE A 95 2.55 -2.19 -16.84
N GLU A 96 3.79 -1.80 -16.59
CA GLU A 96 4.89 -1.92 -17.56
C GLU A 96 5.23 -3.38 -17.90
N LYS A 97 5.17 -4.27 -16.92
CA LYS A 97 5.38 -5.71 -17.08
C LYS A 97 4.18 -6.45 -17.68
N GLY A 98 3.04 -5.78 -17.83
CA GLY A 98 1.82 -6.37 -18.38
C GLY A 98 1.11 -7.36 -17.44
N ASN A 99 1.35 -7.31 -16.13
CA ASN A 99 0.70 -8.16 -15.12
C ASN A 99 -0.18 -7.38 -14.13
N TYR A 100 -0.52 -6.14 -14.44
CA TYR A 100 -1.40 -5.33 -13.63
C TYR A 100 -2.78 -5.96 -13.48
N GLY A 101 -3.31 -5.93 -12.26
CA GLY A 101 -4.61 -6.52 -11.95
C GLY A 101 -4.59 -8.01 -11.61
N VAL A 102 -3.41 -8.60 -11.45
CA VAL A 102 -3.24 -9.98 -10.97
C VAL A 102 -2.89 -9.97 -9.49
N CYS A 103 -3.61 -10.76 -8.70
CA CYS A 103 -3.36 -10.89 -7.26
C CYS A 103 -2.00 -11.51 -6.97
N ASP A 104 -1.21 -10.89 -6.09
CA ASP A 104 0.13 -11.37 -5.73
C ASP A 104 0.12 -12.69 -4.97
N THR A 105 -0.96 -12.97 -4.24
CA THR A 105 -1.06 -14.16 -3.38
C THR A 105 -1.62 -15.38 -4.13
N CYS A 106 -2.73 -15.24 -4.85
CA CYS A 106 -3.40 -16.39 -5.50
C CYS A 106 -3.24 -16.43 -7.02
N GLY A 107 -2.72 -15.37 -7.65
CA GLY A 107 -2.59 -15.30 -9.11
C GLY A 107 -3.91 -15.09 -9.87
N GLU A 108 -5.03 -14.98 -9.15
CA GLU A 108 -6.34 -14.67 -9.77
C GLU A 108 -6.44 -13.18 -10.09
N LEU A 109 -7.40 -12.86 -10.95
CA LEU A 109 -7.62 -11.48 -11.35
C LEU A 109 -8.30 -10.67 -10.23
N ILE A 110 -7.78 -9.49 -9.95
CA ILE A 110 -8.41 -8.54 -9.04
C ILE A 110 -9.60 -7.88 -9.76
N SER A 111 -10.74 -7.76 -9.09
CA SER A 111 -11.93 -7.16 -9.70
C SER A 111 -11.68 -5.72 -10.15
N LYS A 112 -12.24 -5.34 -11.30
CA LYS A 112 -12.13 -3.97 -11.84
C LYS A 112 -12.68 -2.93 -10.87
N LEU A 113 -13.76 -3.23 -10.15
CA LEU A 113 -14.33 -2.35 -9.14
C LEU A 113 -13.35 -2.05 -8.00
N ARG A 114 -12.60 -3.07 -7.55
CA ARG A 114 -11.57 -2.87 -6.52
C ARG A 114 -10.44 -1.99 -7.02
N LEU A 115 -9.97 -2.19 -8.24
CA LEU A 115 -8.91 -1.39 -8.83
C LEU A 115 -9.36 0.04 -9.18
N ALA A 116 -10.64 0.26 -9.46
CA ALA A 116 -11.19 1.60 -9.63
C ALA A 116 -11.15 2.42 -8.32
N VAL A 117 -11.33 1.76 -7.17
CA VAL A 117 -11.25 2.40 -5.84
C VAL A 117 -9.83 2.43 -5.31
N LEU A 118 -9.08 1.35 -5.48
CA LEU A 118 -7.70 1.16 -5.01
C LEU A 118 -6.81 0.70 -6.17
N PRO A 119 -6.35 1.63 -7.03
CA PRO A 119 -5.59 1.28 -8.22
C PRO A 119 -4.22 0.65 -7.93
N PHE A 120 -3.71 0.79 -6.71
CA PHE A 120 -2.47 0.14 -6.24
C PHE A 120 -2.73 -1.15 -5.43
N ALA A 121 -3.92 -1.75 -5.50
CA ALA A 121 -4.21 -3.00 -4.79
C ALA A 121 -3.38 -4.15 -5.37
N LYS A 122 -2.65 -4.86 -4.49
CA LYS A 122 -1.83 -6.03 -4.83
C LYS A 122 -2.57 -7.34 -4.69
N ASN A 123 -3.58 -7.39 -3.82
CA ASN A 123 -4.31 -8.60 -3.48
C ASN A 123 -5.80 -8.47 -3.79
N CYS A 124 -6.44 -9.59 -4.15
CA CYS A 124 -7.89 -9.66 -4.24
C CYS A 124 -8.53 -9.55 -2.84
N ILE A 125 -9.83 -9.28 -2.79
CA ILE A 125 -10.56 -9.09 -1.52
C ILE A 125 -10.40 -10.31 -0.60
N ARG A 126 -10.46 -11.51 -1.15
CA ARG A 126 -10.34 -12.77 -0.41
C ARG A 126 -8.96 -12.90 0.25
N CYS A 127 -7.88 -12.72 -0.51
CA CYS A 127 -6.52 -12.81 0.01
C CYS A 127 -6.21 -11.70 1.02
N GLN A 128 -6.69 -10.49 0.78
CA GLN A 128 -6.54 -9.38 1.70
C GLN A 128 -7.24 -9.66 3.04
N SER A 129 -8.47 -10.14 3.01
CA SER A 129 -9.22 -10.50 4.22
C SER A 129 -8.54 -11.61 5.03
N GLU A 130 -7.98 -12.63 4.36
CA GLU A 130 -7.23 -13.70 5.04
C GLU A 130 -5.95 -13.16 5.71
N MET A 131 -5.21 -12.26 5.05
CA MET A 131 -4.03 -11.61 5.64
C MET A 131 -4.41 -10.79 6.88
N GLU A 132 -5.47 -10.00 6.80
CA GLU A 132 -5.95 -9.18 7.93
C GLU A 132 -6.40 -10.03 9.13
N LYS A 133 -7.08 -11.15 8.88
CA LYS A 133 -7.43 -12.09 9.94
C LYS A 133 -6.19 -12.65 10.65
N GLN A 134 -5.16 -13.01 9.90
CA GLN A 134 -3.91 -13.51 10.48
C GLN A 134 -3.21 -12.47 11.35
N PHE A 135 -3.17 -11.21 10.93
CA PHE A 135 -2.61 -10.11 11.72
C PHE A 135 -3.37 -9.90 13.04
N ARG A 136 -4.71 -9.95 13.03
CA ARG A 136 -5.54 -9.81 14.22
C ARG A 136 -5.31 -10.94 15.24
N PHE A 137 -5.04 -12.16 14.78
CA PHE A 137 -4.74 -13.30 15.65
C PHE A 137 -3.34 -13.21 16.27
N ARG A 138 -2.36 -12.66 15.58
CA ARG A 138 -1.00 -12.48 16.11
C ARG A 138 -0.89 -11.38 17.17
N GLY A 139 -1.70 -10.35 17.10
CA GLY A 139 -1.70 -9.23 18.05
C GLY A 139 -2.41 -9.52 19.38
N ARG A 140 -2.97 -10.72 19.58
CA ARG A 140 -3.67 -11.14 20.82
C ARG A 140 -2.86 -12.08 21.72
N ARG A 141 -1.56 -12.21 21.48
CA ARG A 141 -0.67 -12.99 22.36
C ARG A 141 0.24 -12.09 23.14
#